data_0781b995660344c25c74c92192c98ac5
#
_entry.id   0781b995660344c25c74c92192c98ac5
#
_cell.length_a   1.000
_cell.length_b   1.000
_cell.length_c   1.000
_cell.angle_alpha   90.00
_cell.angle_beta   90.00
_cell.angle_gamma   90.00
#
_symmetry.space_group_name_H-M   'P 1'
#
loop_
_entity.id
_entity.type
_entity.pdbx_description
1 polymer ?
#
loop_
_entity_poly.entity_id
_entity_poly.type
_entity_poly.pdbx_seq_one_letter_code
_entity_poly.pdbx_strand_id
1 'polypeptide(L)'
;KTSLAESMLYLTGGTVRLGNPADGNTVCDYDPEETRRQISISTAVAPVEYNGCKINVLDTPGYFDFSGEVIEALQVADAAIIVCSAKAGMSVGAEKAWKLCEQRRLPRLLYISKTDEENSDYNAAFDTLRERFGKNIAPVAAPIWDADKKVIGFIDVLHKRAFEARSEERRVGKE
;
A
#
# COMPACT_ATOMS: atom_id res chain seq x y z
N LYS A 1 -1.81 -1.38 4.74
CA LYS A 1 -2.69 -1.45 3.57
C LYS A 1 -3.72 -0.33 3.61
N THR A 2 -4.53 -0.28 4.65
CA THR A 2 -5.57 0.74 4.85
C THR A 2 -5.03 2.16 4.70
N SER A 3 -3.87 2.48 5.27
CA SER A 3 -3.23 3.80 5.09
C SER A 3 -2.95 4.14 3.61
N LEU A 4 -2.64 3.14 2.77
CA LEU A 4 -2.46 3.37 1.34
C LEU A 4 -3.79 3.67 0.65
N ALA A 5 -4.86 2.94 0.97
CA ALA A 5 -6.21 3.20 0.44
C ALA A 5 -6.72 4.59 0.89
N GLU A 6 -6.53 4.95 2.15
CA GLU A 6 -6.85 6.28 2.69
C GLU A 6 -6.07 7.41 1.97
N SER A 7 -4.78 7.18 1.69
CA SER A 7 -3.97 8.15 0.93
C SER A 7 -4.47 8.31 -0.50
N MET A 8 -4.90 7.23 -1.16
CA MET A 8 -5.49 7.31 -2.50
C MET A 8 -6.79 8.09 -2.47
N LEU A 9 -7.70 7.81 -1.52
CA LEU A 9 -8.94 8.57 -1.34
C LEU A 9 -8.69 10.05 -1.10
N TYR A 10 -7.76 10.38 -0.21
CA TYR A 10 -7.44 11.77 0.13
C TYR A 10 -6.85 12.52 -1.06
N LEU A 11 -5.86 11.93 -1.75
CA LEU A 11 -5.18 12.57 -2.89
C LEU A 11 -6.09 12.79 -4.10
N THR A 12 -7.11 11.95 -4.26
CA THR A 12 -8.11 12.07 -5.35
C THR A 12 -9.34 12.89 -4.96
N GLY A 13 -9.37 13.43 -3.73
CA GLY A 13 -10.49 14.24 -3.24
C GLY A 13 -11.72 13.42 -2.84
N GLY A 14 -11.60 12.10 -2.73
CA GLY A 14 -12.66 11.22 -2.23
C GLY A 14 -12.96 11.43 -0.74
N THR A 15 -11.99 12.00 0.00
CA THR A 15 -12.18 12.43 1.39
C THR A 15 -11.52 13.78 1.62
N VAL A 16 -12.06 14.55 2.56
CA VAL A 16 -11.50 15.86 2.97
C VAL A 16 -10.38 15.74 4.01
N ARG A 17 -10.18 14.54 4.56
CA ARG A 17 -9.21 14.25 5.62
C ARG A 17 -8.47 12.95 5.31
N LEU A 18 -7.17 12.93 5.57
CA LEU A 18 -6.39 11.70 5.54
C LEU A 18 -6.71 10.87 6.79
N GLY A 19 -7.30 9.70 6.59
CA GLY A 19 -7.58 8.75 7.66
C GLY A 19 -6.31 8.07 8.17
N ASN A 20 -6.25 7.82 9.48
CA ASN A 20 -5.16 7.09 10.11
C ASN A 20 -5.73 5.94 10.96
N PRO A 21 -5.35 4.69 10.71
CA PRO A 21 -5.82 3.54 11.48
C PRO A 21 -5.57 3.67 12.98
N ALA A 22 -4.45 4.27 13.39
CA ALA A 22 -4.12 4.45 14.81
C ALA A 22 -5.10 5.40 15.54
N ASP A 23 -5.70 6.34 14.81
CA ASP A 23 -6.67 7.30 15.36
C ASP A 23 -8.11 6.78 15.24
N GLY A 24 -8.31 5.59 14.64
CA GLY A 24 -9.63 5.00 14.43
C GLY A 24 -10.55 5.85 13.55
N ASN A 25 -10.00 6.62 12.62
CA ASN A 25 -10.73 7.61 11.83
C ASN A 25 -10.65 7.37 10.32
N THR A 26 -10.30 6.16 9.91
CA THR A 26 -10.28 5.74 8.51
C THR A 26 -11.69 5.58 7.95
N VAL A 27 -11.82 5.75 6.64
CA VAL A 27 -13.08 5.46 5.92
C VAL A 27 -13.22 3.97 5.66
N CYS A 28 -12.09 3.28 5.45
CA CYS A 28 -12.09 1.86 5.12
C CYS A 28 -12.45 0.97 6.31
N ASP A 29 -11.96 1.29 7.53
CA ASP A 29 -12.30 0.54 8.75
C ASP A 29 -13.52 1.17 9.42
N TYR A 30 -14.71 0.94 8.86
CA TYR A 30 -15.96 1.60 9.28
C TYR A 30 -16.74 0.83 10.35
N ASP A 31 -16.44 -0.45 10.55
CA ASP A 31 -17.07 -1.24 11.61
C ASP A 31 -16.52 -0.83 12.98
N PRO A 32 -17.39 -0.66 14.01
CA PRO A 32 -16.95 -0.33 15.37
C PRO A 32 -15.92 -1.30 15.94
N GLU A 33 -15.98 -2.57 15.56
CA GLU A 33 -15.03 -3.58 16.00
C GLU A 33 -13.66 -3.41 15.32
N GLU A 34 -13.62 -3.04 14.03
CA GLU A 34 -12.39 -2.70 13.31
C GLU A 34 -11.70 -1.50 13.97
N THR A 35 -12.47 -0.43 14.22
CA THR A 35 -11.99 0.77 14.90
C THR A 35 -11.46 0.45 16.30
N ARG A 36 -12.20 -0.34 17.09
CA ARG A 36 -11.81 -0.74 18.45
C ARG A 36 -10.53 -1.56 18.48
N ARG A 37 -10.37 -2.49 17.55
CA ARG A 37 -9.22 -3.39 17.47
C ARG A 37 -8.07 -2.81 16.64
N GLN A 38 -8.31 -1.72 15.91
CA GLN A 38 -7.37 -1.11 14.97
C GLN A 38 -6.88 -2.11 13.89
N ILE A 39 -7.80 -2.95 13.42
CA ILE A 39 -7.56 -3.95 12.37
C ILE A 39 -8.76 -4.02 11.43
N SER A 40 -8.51 -4.22 10.14
CA SER A 40 -9.56 -4.51 9.16
C SER A 40 -10.06 -5.95 9.35
N ILE A 41 -11.38 -6.14 9.34
CA ILE A 41 -12.08 -7.43 9.47
C ILE A 41 -12.78 -7.78 8.16
N SER A 42 -13.44 -6.81 7.55
CA SER A 42 -14.18 -6.95 6.30
C SER A 42 -13.48 -6.20 5.15
N THR A 43 -13.81 -6.58 3.93
CA THR A 43 -13.32 -5.85 2.74
C THR A 43 -14.09 -4.54 2.57
N ALA A 44 -13.35 -3.43 2.51
CA ALA A 44 -13.91 -2.12 2.21
C ALA A 44 -13.72 -1.75 0.73
N VAL A 45 -14.71 -1.07 0.15
CA VAL A 45 -14.63 -0.54 -1.21
C VAL A 45 -14.37 0.97 -1.13
N ALA A 46 -13.21 1.40 -1.60
CA ALA A 46 -12.80 2.80 -1.64
C ALA A 46 -12.77 3.27 -3.12
N PRO A 47 -13.81 3.96 -3.60
CA PRO A 47 -13.82 4.46 -4.97
C PRO A 47 -12.92 5.69 -5.10
N VAL A 48 -11.99 5.68 -6.04
CA VAL A 48 -11.13 6.79 -6.38
C VAL A 48 -11.27 7.15 -7.85
N GLU A 49 -11.17 8.44 -8.18
CA GLU A 49 -11.16 8.91 -9.56
C GLU A 49 -9.80 9.56 -9.87
N TYR A 50 -9.12 9.04 -10.87
CA TYR A 50 -7.81 9.54 -11.25
C TYR A 50 -7.64 9.52 -12.78
N ASN A 51 -7.24 10.65 -13.35
CA ASN A 51 -7.04 10.82 -14.80
C ASN A 51 -8.25 10.35 -15.65
N GLY A 52 -9.46 10.64 -15.20
CA GLY A 52 -10.70 10.25 -15.90
C GLY A 52 -11.08 8.77 -15.78
N CYS A 53 -10.33 8.01 -14.98
CA CYS A 53 -10.64 6.60 -14.67
C CYS A 53 -11.21 6.48 -13.26
N LYS A 54 -12.29 5.72 -13.11
CA LYS A 54 -12.79 5.28 -11.82
C LYS A 54 -12.11 3.97 -11.43
N ILE A 55 -11.48 3.97 -10.26
CA ILE A 55 -10.81 2.80 -9.69
C ILE A 55 -11.49 2.46 -8.38
N ASN A 56 -12.01 1.24 -8.24
CA ASN A 56 -12.55 0.74 -6.99
C ASN A 56 -11.44 -0.01 -6.25
N VAL A 57 -10.86 0.62 -5.24
CA VAL A 57 -9.85 -0.01 -4.39
C VAL A 57 -10.56 -0.90 -3.38
N LEU A 58 -10.24 -2.19 -3.37
CA LEU A 58 -10.72 -3.16 -2.40
C LEU A 58 -9.67 -3.31 -1.30
N ASP A 59 -9.88 -2.63 -0.16
CA ASP A 59 -9.01 -2.80 1.00
C ASP A 59 -9.44 -4.04 1.79
N THR A 60 -8.61 -5.08 1.74
CA THR A 60 -8.90 -6.36 2.36
C THR A 60 -8.24 -6.51 3.71
N PRO A 61 -8.75 -7.32 4.65
CA PRO A 61 -8.09 -7.62 5.91
C PRO A 61 -6.66 -8.17 5.73
N GLY A 62 -5.81 -7.94 6.73
CA GLY A 62 -4.42 -8.40 6.73
C GLY A 62 -4.19 -9.65 7.56
N TYR A 63 -5.07 -9.93 8.50
CA TYR A 63 -4.97 -11.08 9.37
C TYR A 63 -5.43 -12.35 8.67
N PHE A 64 -4.77 -13.46 8.98
CA PHE A 64 -5.02 -14.75 8.36
C PHE A 64 -6.44 -15.28 8.60
N ASP A 65 -7.00 -14.98 9.76
CA ASP A 65 -8.34 -15.40 10.15
C ASP A 65 -9.43 -14.88 9.19
N PHE A 66 -9.16 -13.77 8.51
CA PHE A 66 -10.05 -13.13 7.54
C PHE A 66 -9.62 -13.38 6.07
N SER A 67 -8.89 -14.45 5.81
CA SER A 67 -8.39 -14.77 4.45
C SER A 67 -9.51 -15.01 3.44
N GLY A 68 -10.71 -15.37 3.88
CA GLY A 68 -11.91 -15.45 3.04
C GLY A 68 -12.18 -14.17 2.28
N GLU A 69 -12.12 -13.02 2.95
CA GLU A 69 -12.30 -11.68 2.38
C GLU A 69 -11.31 -11.41 1.23
N VAL A 70 -10.06 -11.82 1.40
CA VAL A 70 -9.03 -11.69 0.35
C VAL A 70 -9.39 -12.54 -0.88
N ILE A 71 -9.87 -13.76 -0.65
CA ILE A 71 -10.26 -14.67 -1.75
C ILE A 71 -11.45 -14.09 -2.50
N GLU A 72 -12.45 -13.56 -1.81
CA GLU A 72 -13.64 -12.94 -2.41
C GLU A 72 -13.27 -11.69 -3.22
N ALA A 73 -12.47 -10.79 -2.65
CA ALA A 73 -12.00 -9.60 -3.35
C ALA A 73 -11.23 -9.94 -4.64
N LEU A 74 -10.37 -10.98 -4.59
CA LEU A 74 -9.63 -11.44 -5.77
C LEU A 74 -10.50 -12.08 -6.85
N GLN A 75 -11.78 -12.42 -6.58
CA GLN A 75 -12.69 -12.92 -7.61
C GLN A 75 -13.13 -11.83 -8.59
N VAL A 76 -13.18 -10.59 -8.13
CA VAL A 76 -13.70 -9.45 -8.87
C VAL A 76 -12.63 -8.42 -9.24
N ALA A 77 -11.43 -8.56 -8.69
CA ALA A 77 -10.34 -7.61 -8.94
C ALA A 77 -9.71 -7.81 -10.32
N ASP A 78 -9.37 -6.71 -10.99
CA ASP A 78 -8.62 -6.70 -12.25
C ASP A 78 -7.11 -6.76 -12.04
N ALA A 79 -6.64 -6.30 -10.87
CA ALA A 79 -5.23 -6.32 -10.45
C ALA A 79 -5.11 -6.33 -8.92
N ALA A 80 -3.94 -6.67 -8.41
CA ALA A 80 -3.68 -6.68 -6.98
C ALA A 80 -2.44 -5.86 -6.61
N ILE A 81 -2.49 -5.18 -5.46
CA ILE A 81 -1.33 -4.57 -4.80
C ILE A 81 -1.02 -5.36 -3.54
N ILE A 82 0.11 -6.04 -3.52
CA ILE A 82 0.59 -6.81 -2.37
C ILE A 82 1.50 -5.93 -1.54
N VAL A 83 1.06 -5.57 -0.34
CA VAL A 83 1.79 -4.65 0.55
C VAL A 83 2.73 -5.44 1.45
N CYS A 84 4.02 -5.12 1.37
CA CYS A 84 5.09 -5.67 2.21
C CYS A 84 5.68 -4.55 3.07
N SER A 85 6.24 -4.89 4.23
CA SER A 85 6.90 -3.91 5.10
C SER A 85 8.41 -3.94 4.87
N ALA A 86 9.03 -2.77 4.73
CA ALA A 86 10.49 -2.64 4.66
C ALA A 86 11.18 -3.09 5.97
N LYS A 87 10.46 -3.02 7.09
CA LYS A 87 10.96 -3.43 8.42
C LYS A 87 10.77 -4.91 8.70
N ALA A 88 9.56 -5.43 8.45
CA ALA A 88 9.21 -6.81 8.77
C ALA A 88 9.54 -7.80 7.62
N GLY A 89 9.92 -7.27 6.46
CA GLY A 89 10.14 -8.09 5.27
C GLY A 89 8.83 -8.70 4.73
N MET A 90 8.96 -9.89 4.17
CA MET A 90 7.84 -10.62 3.59
C MET A 90 7.05 -11.38 4.65
N SER A 91 5.75 -11.13 4.70
CA SER A 91 4.83 -11.86 5.56
C SER A 91 4.28 -13.11 4.87
N VAL A 92 3.83 -14.09 5.67
CA VAL A 92 3.11 -15.28 5.16
C VAL A 92 1.86 -14.89 4.35
N GLY A 93 1.18 -13.80 4.77
CA GLY A 93 0.03 -13.25 4.04
C GLY A 93 0.40 -12.75 2.64
N ALA A 94 1.53 -12.05 2.50
CA ALA A 94 2.00 -11.57 1.20
C ALA A 94 2.36 -12.75 0.27
N GLU A 95 2.99 -13.80 0.79
CA GLU A 95 3.30 -15.00 0.02
C GLU A 95 2.03 -15.72 -0.47
N LYS A 96 1.03 -15.85 0.41
CA LYS A 96 -0.26 -16.45 0.02
C LYS A 96 -0.99 -15.61 -1.02
N ALA A 97 -1.03 -14.28 -0.84
CA ALA A 97 -1.64 -13.37 -1.81
C ALA A 97 -0.94 -13.48 -3.18
N TRP A 98 0.39 -13.58 -3.20
CA TRP A 98 1.14 -13.80 -4.43
C TRP A 98 0.71 -15.09 -5.14
N LYS A 99 0.66 -16.22 -4.43
CA LYS A 99 0.25 -17.52 -4.97
C LYS A 99 -1.19 -17.49 -5.51
N LEU A 100 -2.11 -16.84 -4.78
CA LEU A 100 -3.50 -16.68 -5.24
C LEU A 100 -3.59 -15.86 -6.54
N CYS A 101 -2.84 -14.76 -6.63
CA CYS A 101 -2.77 -13.96 -7.85
C CYS A 101 -2.16 -14.76 -9.01
N GLU A 102 -1.13 -15.57 -8.74
CA GLU A 102 -0.49 -16.41 -9.76
C GLU A 102 -1.43 -17.47 -10.31
N GLN A 103 -2.14 -18.19 -9.45
CA GLN A 103 -3.16 -19.19 -9.84
C GLN A 103 -4.26 -18.59 -10.71
N ARG A 104 -4.63 -17.32 -10.46
CA ARG A 104 -5.66 -16.59 -11.20
C ARG A 104 -5.13 -15.81 -12.40
N ARG A 105 -3.81 -15.83 -12.63
CA ARG A 105 -3.13 -15.00 -13.64
C ARG A 105 -3.45 -13.51 -13.49
N LEU A 106 -3.67 -13.07 -12.25
CA LEU A 106 -4.00 -11.69 -11.95
C LEU A 106 -2.74 -10.82 -12.01
N PRO A 107 -2.75 -9.69 -12.73
CA PRO A 107 -1.69 -8.70 -12.68
C PRO A 107 -1.46 -8.22 -11.24
N ARG A 108 -0.20 -8.03 -10.85
CA ARG A 108 0.12 -7.68 -9.47
C ARG A 108 1.31 -6.76 -9.36
N LEU A 109 1.24 -5.85 -8.39
CA LEU A 109 2.33 -4.99 -7.95
C LEU A 109 2.70 -5.35 -6.52
N LEU A 110 3.99 -5.19 -6.20
CA LEU A 110 4.49 -5.24 -4.83
C LEU A 110 4.68 -3.80 -4.33
N TYR A 111 4.14 -3.46 -3.19
CA TYR A 111 4.31 -2.15 -2.55
C TYR A 111 5.09 -2.32 -1.25
N ILE A 112 6.30 -1.79 -1.20
CA ILE A 112 7.14 -1.79 0.00
C ILE A 112 6.79 -0.55 0.82
N SER A 113 6.13 -0.76 1.95
CA SER A 113 5.69 0.28 2.88
C SER A 113 6.64 0.41 4.06
N LYS A 114 6.45 1.44 4.89
CA LYS A 114 7.20 1.66 6.14
C LYS A 114 8.70 1.84 5.90
N THR A 115 9.05 2.53 4.84
CA THR A 115 10.43 2.85 4.47
C THR A 115 11.01 3.98 5.30
N ASP A 116 10.17 4.66 6.07
CA ASP A 116 10.43 5.76 6.99
C ASP A 116 10.53 5.32 8.46
N GLU A 117 10.22 4.06 8.76
CA GLU A 117 10.33 3.53 10.12
C GLU A 117 11.81 3.22 10.48
N GLU A 118 12.12 3.35 11.75
CA GLU A 118 13.42 2.96 12.28
C GLU A 118 13.72 1.47 12.02
N ASN A 119 14.95 1.17 11.61
CA ASN A 119 15.39 -0.17 11.20
C ASN A 119 14.66 -0.74 9.97
N SER A 120 14.12 0.12 9.11
CA SER A 120 13.64 -0.27 7.79
C SER A 120 14.80 -0.35 6.79
N ASP A 121 14.76 -1.34 5.91
CA ASP A 121 15.72 -1.47 4.80
C ASP A 121 14.98 -1.86 3.53
N TYR A 122 14.79 -0.86 2.65
CA TYR A 122 14.13 -1.06 1.36
C TYR A 122 14.91 -2.03 0.47
N ASN A 123 16.25 -1.91 0.41
CA ASN A 123 17.06 -2.74 -0.48
C ASN A 123 17.03 -4.19 -0.04
N ALA A 124 17.20 -4.46 1.26
CA ALA A 124 17.08 -5.81 1.80
C ALA A 124 15.68 -6.41 1.57
N ALA A 125 14.62 -5.62 1.77
CA ALA A 125 13.25 -6.04 1.48
C ALA A 125 13.05 -6.34 -0.01
N PHE A 126 13.55 -5.49 -0.90
CA PHE A 126 13.46 -5.67 -2.34
C PHE A 126 14.23 -6.92 -2.83
N ASP A 127 15.44 -7.13 -2.32
CA ASP A 127 16.25 -8.32 -2.66
C ASP A 127 15.56 -9.61 -2.19
N THR A 128 15.01 -9.62 -0.97
CA THR A 128 14.21 -10.74 -0.46
C THR A 128 13.01 -11.06 -1.36
N LEU A 129 12.30 -10.01 -1.86
CA LEU A 129 11.18 -10.21 -2.78
C LEU A 129 11.65 -10.80 -4.13
N ARG A 130 12.80 -10.36 -4.64
CA ARG A 130 13.38 -10.90 -5.89
C ARG A 130 13.85 -12.34 -5.74
N GLU A 131 14.45 -12.69 -4.61
CA GLU A 131 14.84 -14.06 -4.31
C GLU A 131 13.63 -14.99 -4.23
N ARG A 132 12.54 -14.50 -3.62
CA ARG A 132 11.36 -15.32 -3.36
C ARG A 132 10.42 -15.44 -4.56
N PHE A 133 10.19 -14.36 -5.28
CA PHE A 133 9.19 -14.30 -6.36
C PHE A 133 9.79 -14.25 -7.77
N GLY A 134 11.11 -14.21 -7.87
CA GLY A 134 11.83 -14.30 -9.14
C GLY A 134 12.53 -13.01 -9.56
N LYS A 135 13.60 -13.18 -10.32
CA LYS A 135 14.48 -12.10 -10.78
C LYS A 135 13.81 -11.10 -11.74
N ASN A 136 12.63 -11.43 -12.26
CA ASN A 136 11.88 -10.57 -13.18
C ASN A 136 11.16 -9.42 -12.47
N ILE A 137 11.18 -9.38 -11.13
CA ILE A 137 10.66 -8.24 -10.38
C ILE A 137 11.60 -7.06 -10.59
N ALA A 138 11.05 -5.98 -11.12
CA ALA A 138 11.75 -4.73 -11.35
C ALA A 138 11.07 -3.58 -10.59
N PRO A 139 11.83 -2.60 -10.07
CA PRO A 139 11.24 -1.46 -9.39
C PRO A 139 10.54 -0.55 -10.40
N VAL A 140 9.31 -0.14 -10.11
CA VAL A 140 8.57 0.92 -10.84
C VAL A 140 8.84 2.27 -10.22
N ALA A 141 9.02 2.29 -8.90
CA ALA A 141 9.45 3.44 -8.14
C ALA A 141 10.44 3.00 -7.06
N ALA A 142 11.40 3.86 -6.76
CA ALA A 142 12.40 3.64 -5.72
C ALA A 142 12.55 4.88 -4.84
N PRO A 143 12.69 4.75 -3.52
CA PRO A 143 12.88 5.87 -2.63
C PRO A 143 14.27 6.51 -2.80
N ILE A 144 14.35 7.81 -2.52
CA ILE A 144 15.59 8.58 -2.42
C ILE A 144 15.79 8.92 -0.95
N TRP A 145 16.98 8.65 -0.42
CA TRP A 145 17.35 8.95 0.97
C TRP A 145 18.38 10.05 1.04
N ASP A 146 18.33 10.83 2.11
CA ASP A 146 19.42 11.71 2.51
C ASP A 146 20.54 10.96 3.25
N ALA A 147 21.54 11.71 3.73
CA ALA A 147 22.65 11.17 4.51
C ALA A 147 22.23 10.53 5.84
N ASP A 148 21.10 10.97 6.40
CA ASP A 148 20.52 10.48 7.67
C ASP A 148 19.53 9.31 7.45
N LYS A 149 19.49 8.74 6.23
CA LYS A 149 18.57 7.67 5.81
C LYS A 149 17.08 8.04 5.91
N LYS A 150 16.77 9.33 5.85
CA LYS A 150 15.38 9.80 5.76
C LYS A 150 14.96 9.82 4.29
N VAL A 151 13.74 9.35 4.01
CA VAL A 151 13.18 9.41 2.64
C VAL A 151 12.88 10.86 2.29
N ILE A 152 13.55 11.38 1.28
CA ILE A 152 13.41 12.75 0.77
C ILE A 152 12.71 12.82 -0.59
N GLY A 153 12.44 11.69 -1.20
CA GLY A 153 11.79 11.65 -2.51
C GLY A 153 11.67 10.24 -3.05
N PHE A 154 11.31 10.17 -4.31
CA PHE A 154 11.27 8.91 -5.05
C PHE A 154 11.63 9.10 -6.52
N ILE A 155 12.14 8.03 -7.13
CA ILE A 155 12.43 7.94 -8.55
C ILE A 155 11.30 7.15 -9.20
N ASP A 156 10.64 7.74 -10.20
CA ASP A 156 9.79 7.03 -11.15
C ASP A 156 10.69 6.41 -12.22
N VAL A 157 10.89 5.10 -12.11
CA VAL A 157 11.80 4.36 -12.98
C VAL A 157 11.25 4.27 -14.41
N LEU A 158 9.92 4.18 -14.56
CA LEU A 158 9.27 4.04 -15.85
C LEU A 158 9.44 5.31 -16.71
N HIS A 159 9.25 6.47 -16.10
CA HIS A 159 9.33 7.75 -16.79
C HIS A 159 10.69 8.43 -16.61
N LYS A 160 11.63 7.82 -15.88
CA LYS A 160 12.98 8.37 -15.60
C LYS A 160 12.93 9.77 -14.99
N ARG A 161 12.08 9.96 -13.98
CA ARG A 161 11.88 11.24 -13.28
C ARG A 161 12.12 11.05 -11.78
N ALA A 162 12.68 12.09 -11.16
CA ALA A 162 12.83 12.15 -9.70
C ALA A 162 11.85 13.18 -9.14
N PHE A 163 11.26 12.87 -8.00
CA PHE A 163 10.33 13.73 -7.28
C PHE A 163 10.81 13.88 -5.83
N GLU A 164 10.82 15.13 -5.35
CA GLU A 164 11.05 15.39 -3.93
C GLU A 164 9.79 15.09 -3.13
N ALA A 165 9.95 14.46 -1.97
CA ALA A 165 8.87 14.32 -1.00
C ALA A 165 8.53 15.72 -0.46
N ARG A 166 7.30 16.18 -0.66
CA ARG A 166 6.81 17.40 -0.03
C ARG A 166 6.61 17.10 1.45
N SER A 167 7.33 17.83 2.32
CA SER A 167 7.06 17.79 3.75
C SER A 167 5.61 18.24 4.01
N GLU A 168 4.92 17.58 4.93
CA GLU A 168 3.53 17.94 5.31
C GLU A 168 3.40 19.39 5.77
N GLU A 169 4.45 19.98 6.33
CA GLU A 169 4.51 21.38 6.76
C GLU A 169 4.28 22.39 5.65
N ARG A 170 4.51 22.05 4.36
CA ARG A 170 4.25 22.96 3.23
C ARG A 170 2.81 22.94 2.75
N ARG A 171 1.95 22.06 3.25
CA ARG A 171 0.53 21.99 2.84
C ARG A 171 -0.38 22.97 3.59
N VAL A 172 0.05 23.54 4.73
CA VAL A 172 -0.73 24.45 5.56
C VAL A 172 -0.61 25.92 5.18
N GLY A 173 0.17 26.27 4.17
CA GLY A 173 0.53 27.64 3.83
C GLY A 173 0.23 28.08 2.42
N LYS A 174 -0.92 27.70 1.82
CA LYS A 174 -1.47 28.37 0.62
C LYS A 174 -2.99 28.35 0.68
N GLU A 175 -3.56 29.26 1.42
CA GLU A 175 -4.81 29.91 1.08
C GLU A 175 -4.52 31.03 0.05
#